data_35160442b5dfd7f088a91a22ee16c671
#
_entry.id   35160442b5dfd7f088a91a22ee16c671
#
_cell.length_a   1.000
_cell.length_b   1.000
_cell.length_c   1.000
_cell.angle_alpha   90.00
_cell.angle_beta   90.00
_cell.angle_gamma   90.00
#
_symmetry.space_group_name_H-M   'P 1'
#
loop_
_entity.id
_entity.type
_entity.pdbx_description
1 polymer ?
#
loop_
_entity_poly.entity_id
_entity_poly.type
_entity_poly.pdbx_seq_one_letter_code
_entity_poly.pdbx_strand_id
1 'polypeptide(L)'
;MEKGRRYSGGKKLNMKKVFAVIIAFAVIIMFIVGIKKILKSDKDIKEKTVVQKYFAVYTNNKWGVIDSKGKTIIEPTYDETIIIPNETKAIFICTYDVNYENGTYKTKVLNDKKEEILSGFETVQALENYDENNNLWYEADVLLVKKDGKYGLINYKGNELLKCEYNSITTVKGIKNSLITEKDGKLGLVDDIGNIVIPNEYKSIKPLGNKYEEGFIVGNEKYGVINWDKSVALETKYEEIKPIYGDGKFVVKQDGKWKIVDTSGKSYLEGKFDNVKSIDGENVVIQKNGKYGVTTIAGETKLETKYEDITYT
;
A
#
# COMPACT_ATOMS: atom_id res chain seq x y z
N MET A 1 -25.13 31.94 86.75
CA MET A 1 -24.18 30.84 86.41
C MET A 1 -24.79 30.01 85.30
N GLU A 2 -24.43 30.25 84.03
CA GLU A 2 -24.86 29.44 82.92
C GLU A 2 -23.64 28.73 82.31
N LYS A 3 -23.75 27.39 82.25
CA LYS A 3 -22.69 26.52 81.75
C LYS A 3 -22.80 26.47 80.22
N GLY A 4 -21.77 26.90 79.56
CA GLY A 4 -21.63 26.82 78.10
C GLY A 4 -21.59 25.38 77.56
N ARG A 5 -22.43 25.10 76.53
CA ARG A 5 -22.50 23.86 75.79
C ARG A 5 -21.31 23.75 74.86
N ARG A 6 -20.46 22.76 75.05
CA ARG A 6 -19.40 22.37 74.10
C ARG A 6 -20.03 21.64 72.94
N TYR A 7 -19.91 22.19 71.71
CA TYR A 7 -20.19 21.48 70.47
C TYR A 7 -19.02 20.52 70.17
N SER A 8 -19.22 19.22 70.28
CA SER A 8 -18.32 18.21 69.81
C SER A 8 -19.08 17.33 68.79
N GLY A 9 -18.92 17.65 67.51
CA GLY A 9 -19.49 16.89 66.43
C GLY A 9 -18.60 16.94 65.19
N GLY A 10 -17.35 16.54 65.37
CA GLY A 10 -16.45 16.32 64.24
C GLY A 10 -16.91 15.08 63.45
N LYS A 11 -17.55 15.25 62.26
CA LYS A 11 -17.76 14.14 61.32
C LYS A 11 -16.41 13.52 60.97
N LYS A 12 -16.18 12.29 61.44
CA LYS A 12 -14.97 11.54 61.08
C LYS A 12 -14.95 11.39 59.55
N LEU A 13 -13.93 11.94 58.91
CA LEU A 13 -13.70 11.81 57.47
C LEU A 13 -13.56 10.31 57.12
N ASN A 14 -14.41 9.86 56.19
CA ASN A 14 -14.30 8.48 55.72
C ASN A 14 -13.10 8.35 54.76
N MET A 15 -11.96 7.93 55.31
CA MET A 15 -10.69 7.81 54.55
C MET A 15 -10.83 6.97 53.28
N LYS A 16 -11.72 5.96 53.26
CA LYS A 16 -11.96 5.16 52.02
C LYS A 16 -12.59 5.99 50.91
N LYS A 17 -13.52 6.92 51.26
CA LYS A 17 -14.08 7.84 50.25
C LYS A 17 -13.08 8.90 49.81
N VAL A 18 -12.23 9.38 50.70
CA VAL A 18 -11.14 10.31 50.35
C VAL A 18 -10.14 9.64 49.39
N PHE A 19 -9.75 8.40 49.65
CA PHE A 19 -8.86 7.64 48.76
C PHE A 19 -9.52 7.38 47.38
N ALA A 20 -10.79 7.04 47.33
CA ALA A 20 -11.52 6.83 46.07
C ALA A 20 -11.56 8.12 45.23
N VAL A 21 -11.77 9.29 45.86
CA VAL A 21 -11.73 10.58 45.15
C VAL A 21 -10.34 10.91 44.64
N ILE A 22 -9.28 10.66 45.42
CA ILE A 22 -7.89 10.88 44.99
C ILE A 22 -7.54 9.99 43.78
N ILE A 23 -7.94 8.71 43.81
CA ILE A 23 -7.72 7.78 42.69
C ILE A 23 -8.49 8.26 41.45
N ALA A 24 -9.74 8.68 41.59
CA ALA A 24 -10.52 9.22 40.46
C ALA A 24 -9.86 10.47 39.83
N PHE A 25 -9.36 11.40 40.66
CA PHE A 25 -8.61 12.55 40.19
C PHE A 25 -7.30 12.19 39.49
N ALA A 26 -6.55 11.21 40.01
CA ALA A 26 -5.32 10.72 39.36
C ALA A 26 -5.59 10.09 38.01
N VAL A 27 -6.68 9.32 37.84
CA VAL A 27 -7.11 8.74 36.56
C VAL A 27 -7.51 9.84 35.59
N ILE A 28 -8.25 10.86 36.02
CA ILE A 28 -8.64 12.01 35.18
C ILE A 28 -7.39 12.77 34.69
N ILE A 29 -6.42 13.01 35.59
CA ILE A 29 -5.15 13.68 35.24
C ILE A 29 -4.36 12.85 34.21
N MET A 30 -4.25 11.52 34.40
CA MET A 30 -3.60 10.64 33.44
C MET A 30 -4.31 10.66 32.08
N PHE A 31 -5.65 10.71 32.05
CA PHE A 31 -6.43 10.82 30.81
C PHE A 31 -6.19 12.16 30.10
N ILE A 32 -6.16 13.28 30.84
CA ILE A 32 -5.88 14.63 30.30
C ILE A 32 -4.44 14.72 29.77
N VAL A 33 -3.47 14.14 30.47
CA VAL A 33 -2.06 14.11 30.03
C VAL A 33 -1.91 13.21 28.81
N GLY A 34 -2.61 12.07 28.76
CA GLY A 34 -2.65 11.17 27.60
C GLY A 34 -3.24 11.88 26.37
N ILE A 35 -4.38 12.54 26.52
CA ILE A 35 -5.02 13.32 25.43
C ILE A 35 -4.10 14.48 24.98
N LYS A 36 -3.47 15.21 25.91
CA LYS A 36 -2.53 16.29 25.56
C LYS A 36 -1.31 15.74 24.81
N LYS A 37 -0.83 14.53 25.14
CA LYS A 37 0.29 13.89 24.44
C LYS A 37 -0.09 13.45 23.03
N ILE A 38 -1.31 12.94 22.84
CA ILE A 38 -1.88 12.59 21.52
C ILE A 38 -2.10 13.85 20.68
N LEU A 39 -2.76 14.88 21.22
CA LEU A 39 -3.03 16.15 20.53
C LEU A 39 -1.74 16.95 20.24
N LYS A 40 -0.68 16.78 21.04
CA LYS A 40 0.64 17.37 20.76
C LYS A 40 1.39 16.59 19.67
N SER A 41 1.18 15.28 19.59
CA SER A 41 1.70 14.44 18.50
C SER A 41 1.11 14.83 17.14
N ASP A 42 -0.19 15.18 17.08
CA ASP A 42 -0.81 15.63 15.81
C ASP A 42 -0.44 17.06 15.38
N LYS A 43 0.02 17.90 16.33
CA LYS A 43 0.48 19.25 15.99
C LYS A 43 1.94 19.36 15.59
N ASP A 44 2.76 18.33 15.90
CA ASP A 44 4.18 18.29 15.56
C ASP A 44 4.49 17.36 14.35
N ILE A 45 3.48 16.86 13.64
CA ILE A 45 3.62 16.42 12.25
C ILE A 45 3.69 17.70 11.39
N LYS A 46 4.72 18.50 11.57
CA LYS A 46 5.29 19.23 10.44
C LYS A 46 5.71 18.12 9.48
N GLU A 47 5.04 18.04 8.34
CA GLU A 47 5.60 17.34 7.18
C GLU A 47 7.05 17.78 7.11
N LYS A 48 7.96 16.88 7.43
CA LYS A 48 9.38 17.12 7.28
C LYS A 48 9.55 17.27 5.79
N THR A 49 9.60 18.52 5.31
CA THR A 49 9.84 18.80 3.90
C THR A 49 11.14 18.07 3.57
N VAL A 50 11.03 16.98 2.83
CA VAL A 50 12.19 16.21 2.39
C VAL A 50 12.93 17.12 1.44
N VAL A 51 14.08 17.63 1.86
CA VAL A 51 14.91 18.48 1.00
C VAL A 51 15.70 17.54 0.10
N GLN A 52 15.38 17.55 -1.17
CA GLN A 52 16.11 16.81 -2.19
C GLN A 52 17.58 17.20 -2.17
N LYS A 53 18.47 16.23 -2.05
CA LYS A 53 19.92 16.44 -1.96
C LYS A 53 20.64 16.31 -3.29
N TYR A 54 20.13 15.50 -4.21
CA TYR A 54 20.77 15.16 -5.47
C TYR A 54 19.80 15.29 -6.63
N PHE A 55 20.31 15.70 -7.78
CA PHE A 55 19.56 15.89 -9.02
C PHE A 55 20.31 15.23 -10.18
N ALA A 56 19.62 14.44 -10.98
CA ALA A 56 20.11 14.03 -12.28
C ALA A 56 20.05 15.25 -13.22
N VAL A 57 21.14 15.50 -13.94
CA VAL A 57 21.25 16.65 -14.86
C VAL A 57 21.71 16.21 -16.23
N TYR A 58 21.16 16.82 -17.26
CA TYR A 58 21.49 16.54 -18.66
C TYR A 58 22.18 17.75 -19.28
N THR A 59 23.38 17.53 -19.79
CA THR A 59 24.15 18.56 -20.51
C THR A 59 25.11 17.92 -21.50
N ASN A 60 25.37 18.59 -22.63
CA ASN A 60 26.21 18.07 -23.70
C ASN A 60 25.85 16.64 -24.17
N ASN A 61 24.52 16.37 -24.21
CA ASN A 61 23.94 15.06 -24.57
C ASN A 61 24.34 13.92 -23.64
N LYS A 62 24.65 14.23 -22.38
CA LYS A 62 25.01 13.26 -21.35
C LYS A 62 24.35 13.57 -20.01
N TRP A 63 24.08 12.52 -19.26
CA TRP A 63 23.55 12.59 -17.90
C TRP A 63 24.67 12.55 -16.86
N GLY A 64 24.50 13.34 -15.81
CA GLY A 64 25.34 13.38 -14.62
C GLY A 64 24.50 13.61 -13.36
N VAL A 65 25.16 13.83 -12.22
CA VAL A 65 24.49 14.13 -10.93
C VAL A 65 25.15 15.33 -10.29
N ILE A 66 24.32 16.26 -9.78
CA ILE A 66 24.76 17.37 -8.93
C ILE A 66 24.10 17.26 -7.55
N ASP A 67 24.68 17.92 -6.54
CA ASP A 67 24.05 18.10 -5.25
C ASP A 67 23.14 19.37 -5.23
N SER A 68 22.44 19.59 -4.12
CA SER A 68 21.55 20.75 -3.92
C SER A 68 22.26 22.11 -3.92
N LYS A 69 23.58 22.12 -3.93
CA LYS A 69 24.42 23.35 -4.02
C LYS A 69 24.98 23.55 -5.43
N GLY A 70 24.64 22.69 -6.38
CA GLY A 70 25.14 22.72 -7.75
C GLY A 70 26.53 22.12 -7.93
N LYS A 71 27.10 21.47 -6.91
CA LYS A 71 28.38 20.79 -7.03
C LYS A 71 28.19 19.48 -7.81
N THR A 72 29.01 19.27 -8.84
CA THR A 72 29.00 18.02 -9.60
C THR A 72 29.48 16.87 -8.75
N ILE A 73 28.63 15.84 -8.63
CA ILE A 73 28.89 14.57 -7.97
C ILE A 73 29.34 13.53 -8.99
N ILE A 74 28.60 13.37 -10.08
CA ILE A 74 28.94 12.50 -11.22
C ILE A 74 28.99 13.37 -12.47
N GLU A 75 30.12 13.35 -13.17
CA GLU A 75 30.28 14.08 -14.42
C GLU A 75 29.27 13.59 -15.47
N PRO A 76 28.73 14.48 -16.31
CA PRO A 76 27.82 14.11 -17.41
C PRO A 76 28.53 13.25 -18.47
N THR A 77 28.47 11.94 -18.29
CA THR A 77 29.16 10.95 -19.18
C THR A 77 28.23 9.81 -19.59
N TYR A 78 27.05 9.69 -19.00
CA TYR A 78 26.10 8.62 -19.28
C TYR A 78 25.10 9.00 -20.38
N ASP A 79 24.81 8.06 -21.29
CA ASP A 79 23.79 8.24 -22.33
C ASP A 79 22.39 8.15 -21.77
N GLU A 80 22.18 7.28 -20.78
CA GLU A 80 20.91 7.05 -20.14
C GLU A 80 20.76 7.87 -18.87
N THR A 81 19.51 8.21 -18.53
CA THR A 81 19.16 8.93 -17.29
C THR A 81 19.69 8.17 -16.08
N ILE A 82 20.41 8.85 -15.21
CA ILE A 82 20.81 8.29 -13.91
C ILE A 82 19.61 8.29 -12.99
N ILE A 83 19.20 7.11 -12.50
CA ILE A 83 18.07 6.96 -11.58
C ILE A 83 18.54 7.22 -10.16
N ILE A 84 17.82 8.10 -9.45
CA ILE A 84 18.01 8.44 -8.04
C ILE A 84 16.75 8.01 -7.29
N PRO A 85 16.69 6.77 -6.76
CA PRO A 85 15.45 6.20 -6.20
C PRO A 85 15.05 6.82 -4.87
N ASN A 86 15.94 7.59 -4.23
CA ASN A 86 15.65 8.30 -2.99
C ASN A 86 16.34 9.67 -2.97
N GLU A 87 15.55 10.69 -2.74
CA GLU A 87 15.98 12.09 -2.80
C GLU A 87 17.09 12.48 -1.81
N THR A 88 17.25 11.70 -0.73
CA THR A 88 18.18 11.99 0.36
C THR A 88 19.36 11.04 0.44
N LYS A 89 19.33 9.92 -0.29
CA LYS A 89 20.36 8.87 -0.28
C LYS A 89 21.27 9.03 -1.49
N ALA A 90 22.57 8.84 -1.27
CA ALA A 90 23.56 8.82 -2.34
C ALA A 90 23.57 7.45 -3.02
N ILE A 91 22.54 7.15 -3.79
CA ILE A 91 22.37 5.93 -4.57
C ILE A 91 22.05 6.37 -6.00
N PHE A 92 23.01 6.19 -6.89
CA PHE A 92 22.92 6.63 -8.29
C PHE A 92 23.05 5.42 -9.19
N ILE A 93 21.94 4.98 -9.77
CA ILE A 93 21.89 3.83 -10.68
C ILE A 93 22.22 4.33 -12.07
N CYS A 94 23.39 3.96 -12.56
CA CYS A 94 23.93 4.36 -13.85
C CYS A 94 23.82 3.19 -14.83
N THR A 95 23.11 3.39 -15.94
CA THR A 95 23.00 2.41 -17.03
C THR A 95 24.11 2.60 -18.04
N TYR A 96 24.70 1.50 -18.52
CA TYR A 96 25.76 1.48 -19.52
C TYR A 96 25.72 0.18 -20.36
N ASP A 97 26.54 0.10 -21.41
CA ASP A 97 26.55 -1.04 -22.35
C ASP A 97 25.18 -1.37 -22.93
N VAL A 98 24.42 -0.32 -23.30
CA VAL A 98 23.06 -0.48 -23.82
C VAL A 98 23.11 -0.98 -25.26
N ASN A 99 22.48 -2.11 -25.53
CA ASN A 99 22.17 -2.61 -26.84
C ASN A 99 20.69 -2.45 -27.15
N TYR A 100 20.34 -1.46 -27.94
CA TYR A 100 18.94 -1.12 -28.26
C TYR A 100 18.29 -2.15 -29.21
N GLU A 101 19.06 -2.96 -29.94
CA GLU A 101 18.49 -3.95 -30.85
C GLU A 101 17.88 -5.14 -30.10
N ASN A 102 18.52 -5.59 -29.02
CA ASN A 102 18.08 -6.72 -28.23
C ASN A 102 17.60 -6.34 -26.84
N GLY A 103 17.61 -5.04 -26.50
CA GLY A 103 17.13 -4.52 -25.22
C GLY A 103 17.99 -4.90 -24.02
N THR A 104 19.27 -5.25 -24.22
CA THR A 104 20.17 -5.59 -23.11
C THR A 104 20.97 -4.39 -22.65
N TYR A 105 21.27 -4.34 -21.37
CA TYR A 105 22.08 -3.29 -20.74
C TYR A 105 22.68 -3.81 -19.44
N LYS A 106 23.63 -3.06 -18.91
CA LYS A 106 24.21 -3.26 -17.59
C LYS A 106 23.94 -2.03 -16.72
N THR A 107 23.96 -2.22 -15.42
CA THR A 107 23.91 -1.12 -14.46
C THR A 107 25.03 -1.21 -13.45
N LYS A 108 25.43 -0.07 -12.91
CA LYS A 108 26.26 0.04 -11.71
C LYS A 108 25.68 1.10 -10.80
N VAL A 109 25.87 0.94 -9.51
CA VAL A 109 25.39 1.88 -8.52
C VAL A 109 26.58 2.63 -7.93
N LEU A 110 26.55 3.96 -8.03
CA LEU A 110 27.57 4.84 -7.47
C LEU A 110 27.04 5.59 -6.25
N ASN A 111 27.92 5.89 -5.30
CA ASN A 111 27.63 6.80 -4.19
C ASN A 111 28.15 8.23 -4.47
N ASP A 112 28.01 9.16 -3.53
CA ASP A 112 28.49 10.54 -3.64
C ASP A 112 30.01 10.73 -3.60
N LYS A 113 30.74 9.65 -3.33
CA LYS A 113 32.21 9.58 -3.47
C LYS A 113 32.64 8.99 -4.80
N LYS A 114 31.71 8.67 -5.70
CA LYS A 114 31.95 7.98 -6.98
C LYS A 114 32.44 6.52 -6.81
N GLU A 115 32.25 5.95 -5.64
CA GLU A 115 32.57 4.54 -5.35
C GLU A 115 31.43 3.67 -5.85
N GLU A 116 31.75 2.55 -6.48
CA GLU A 116 30.76 1.54 -6.85
C GLU A 116 30.32 0.79 -5.60
N ILE A 117 29.00 0.77 -5.37
CA ILE A 117 28.32 0.08 -4.28
C ILE A 117 27.32 -0.91 -4.87
N LEU A 118 26.84 -1.86 -4.06
CA LEU A 118 25.84 -2.87 -4.46
C LEU A 118 26.27 -3.68 -5.69
N SER A 119 27.55 -4.02 -5.78
CA SER A 119 28.14 -4.79 -6.89
C SER A 119 27.80 -6.28 -6.82
N GLY A 120 28.11 -7.02 -7.90
CA GLY A 120 27.92 -8.48 -7.97
C GLY A 120 26.57 -8.91 -8.54
N PHE A 121 25.83 -7.98 -9.15
CA PHE A 121 24.62 -8.21 -9.91
C PHE A 121 24.80 -7.86 -11.40
N GLU A 122 24.06 -8.50 -12.29
CA GLU A 122 24.00 -8.15 -13.72
C GLU A 122 23.37 -6.77 -13.89
N THR A 123 22.25 -6.53 -13.16
CA THR A 123 21.59 -5.24 -13.10
C THR A 123 21.08 -4.95 -11.68
N VAL A 124 21.07 -3.66 -11.34
CA VAL A 124 20.38 -3.10 -10.16
C VAL A 124 19.43 -2.04 -10.67
N GLN A 125 18.17 -2.08 -10.26
CA GLN A 125 17.11 -1.18 -10.73
C GLN A 125 16.30 -0.66 -9.56
N ALA A 126 15.76 0.55 -9.68
CA ALA A 126 14.69 1.02 -8.81
C ALA A 126 13.36 0.38 -9.25
N LEU A 127 12.49 0.12 -8.28
CA LEU A 127 11.13 -0.35 -8.55
C LEU A 127 10.21 0.85 -8.74
N GLU A 128 9.90 1.14 -10.00
CA GLU A 128 9.03 2.23 -10.39
C GLU A 128 7.57 1.87 -10.18
N ASN A 129 6.78 2.84 -9.72
CA ASN A 129 5.35 2.75 -9.62
C ASN A 129 4.70 4.08 -9.98
N TYR A 130 3.41 4.09 -10.31
CA TYR A 130 2.69 5.26 -10.79
C TYR A 130 1.32 5.35 -10.15
N ASP A 131 0.94 6.54 -9.67
CA ASP A 131 -0.41 6.81 -9.21
C ASP A 131 -1.43 6.90 -10.37
N GLU A 132 -2.68 7.15 -10.05
CA GLU A 132 -3.77 7.32 -11.01
C GLU A 132 -3.58 8.52 -11.95
N ASN A 133 -2.78 9.53 -11.52
CA ASN A 133 -2.43 10.71 -12.30
C ASN A 133 -1.13 10.53 -13.09
N ASN A 134 -0.56 9.32 -13.11
CA ASN A 134 0.75 8.97 -13.68
C ASN A 134 1.94 9.71 -13.04
N ASN A 135 1.83 10.13 -11.78
CA ASN A 135 2.99 10.59 -11.03
C ASN A 135 3.86 9.38 -10.65
N LEU A 136 5.13 9.44 -11.04
CA LEU A 136 6.13 8.43 -10.72
C LEU A 136 6.54 8.50 -9.26
N TRP A 137 6.63 7.35 -8.59
CA TRP A 137 7.43 7.17 -7.38
C TRP A 137 8.26 5.89 -7.46
N TYR A 138 9.24 5.76 -6.59
CA TYR A 138 9.99 4.52 -6.40
C TYR A 138 9.59 3.87 -5.09
N GLU A 139 9.49 2.53 -5.06
CA GLU A 139 9.29 1.80 -3.82
C GLU A 139 10.46 2.07 -2.85
N ALA A 140 10.13 2.29 -1.57
CA ALA A 140 11.08 2.80 -0.59
C ALA A 140 12.01 1.71 -0.05
N ASP A 141 13.31 2.02 0.01
CA ASP A 141 14.38 1.17 0.58
C ASP A 141 14.50 -0.24 -0.02
N VAL A 142 14.04 -0.41 -1.25
CA VAL A 142 14.10 -1.68 -2.00
C VAL A 142 14.62 -1.45 -3.42
N LEU A 143 15.45 -2.37 -3.90
CA LEU A 143 15.97 -2.40 -5.26
C LEU A 143 15.76 -3.79 -5.86
N LEU A 144 15.40 -3.82 -7.13
CA LEU A 144 15.36 -5.02 -7.94
C LEU A 144 16.78 -5.35 -8.43
N VAL A 145 17.21 -6.57 -8.20
CA VAL A 145 18.52 -7.05 -8.67
C VAL A 145 18.35 -8.28 -9.55
N LYS A 146 19.28 -8.42 -10.51
CA LYS A 146 19.36 -9.59 -11.38
C LYS A 146 20.71 -10.27 -11.21
N LYS A 147 20.70 -11.59 -11.01
CA LYS A 147 21.88 -12.44 -10.93
C LYS A 147 21.57 -13.82 -11.51
N ASP A 148 22.48 -14.34 -12.32
CA ASP A 148 22.33 -15.63 -13.01
C ASP A 148 20.99 -15.74 -13.77
N GLY A 149 20.58 -14.61 -14.40
CA GLY A 149 19.33 -14.50 -15.16
C GLY A 149 18.05 -14.45 -14.32
N LYS A 150 18.14 -14.48 -12.99
CA LYS A 150 17.00 -14.45 -12.06
C LYS A 150 16.95 -13.14 -11.28
N TYR A 151 15.75 -12.74 -10.89
CA TYR A 151 15.49 -11.53 -10.13
C TYR A 151 15.33 -11.81 -8.65
N GLY A 152 15.77 -10.85 -7.84
CA GLY A 152 15.63 -10.82 -6.38
C GLY A 152 15.51 -9.38 -5.90
N LEU A 153 15.46 -9.19 -4.58
CA LEU A 153 15.35 -7.89 -3.94
C LEU A 153 16.48 -7.70 -2.91
N ILE A 154 17.02 -6.48 -2.88
CA ILE A 154 17.93 -6.02 -1.82
C ILE A 154 17.44 -4.69 -1.26
N ASN A 155 17.85 -4.34 -0.05
CA ASN A 155 17.66 -2.99 0.44
C ASN A 155 18.81 -2.06 0.01
N TYR A 156 18.70 -0.76 0.31
CA TYR A 156 19.74 0.23 -0.03
C TYR A 156 21.09 0.01 0.66
N LYS A 157 21.17 -0.89 1.65
CA LYS A 157 22.43 -1.30 2.29
C LYS A 157 23.05 -2.54 1.66
N GLY A 158 22.37 -3.15 0.67
CA GLY A 158 22.81 -4.38 0.02
C GLY A 158 22.39 -5.66 0.75
N ASN A 159 21.56 -5.57 1.80
CA ASN A 159 21.06 -6.77 2.44
C ASN A 159 20.01 -7.44 1.55
N GLU A 160 20.12 -8.75 1.38
CA GLU A 160 19.14 -9.56 0.66
C GLU A 160 17.79 -9.52 1.38
N LEU A 161 16.74 -9.11 0.65
CA LEU A 161 15.34 -9.17 1.08
C LEU A 161 14.66 -10.38 0.45
N LEU A 162 14.99 -10.68 -0.80
CA LEU A 162 14.47 -11.81 -1.56
C LEU A 162 15.57 -12.37 -2.47
N LYS A 163 15.78 -13.69 -2.43
CA LYS A 163 16.80 -14.36 -3.25
C LYS A 163 16.56 -14.18 -4.74
N CYS A 164 17.64 -14.14 -5.52
CA CYS A 164 17.55 -14.13 -6.98
C CYS A 164 17.14 -15.52 -7.51
N GLU A 165 15.84 -15.79 -7.48
CA GLU A 165 15.27 -17.07 -7.94
C GLU A 165 13.98 -16.89 -8.75
N TYR A 166 13.53 -15.66 -8.96
CA TYR A 166 12.29 -15.32 -9.66
C TYR A 166 12.54 -15.02 -11.14
N ASN A 167 11.57 -15.35 -11.99
CA ASN A 167 11.61 -15.01 -13.41
C ASN A 167 11.35 -13.52 -13.64
N SER A 168 10.47 -12.93 -12.81
CA SER A 168 10.22 -11.50 -12.79
C SER A 168 9.73 -11.06 -11.41
N ILE A 169 9.93 -9.77 -11.11
CA ILE A 169 9.35 -9.06 -9.98
C ILE A 169 8.92 -7.69 -10.47
N THR A 170 7.65 -7.33 -10.29
CA THR A 170 7.08 -6.08 -10.78
C THR A 170 6.20 -5.43 -9.71
N THR A 171 6.07 -4.12 -9.74
CA THR A 171 5.17 -3.37 -8.85
C THR A 171 3.71 -3.61 -9.22
N VAL A 172 2.82 -3.56 -8.24
CA VAL A 172 1.38 -3.45 -8.49
C VAL A 172 1.06 -1.98 -8.72
N LYS A 173 0.65 -1.63 -9.95
CA LYS A 173 0.40 -0.23 -10.33
C LYS A 173 -0.54 0.46 -9.35
N GLY A 174 -0.12 1.61 -8.83
CA GLY A 174 -0.89 2.45 -7.93
C GLY A 174 -0.92 1.98 -6.47
N ILE A 175 -0.34 0.81 -6.15
CA ILE A 175 -0.36 0.24 -4.81
C ILE A 175 1.05 0.12 -4.26
N LYS A 176 1.33 0.81 -3.17
CA LYS A 176 2.60 0.74 -2.44
C LYS A 176 2.79 -0.63 -1.79
N ASN A 177 4.03 -0.96 -1.50
CA ASN A 177 4.44 -2.16 -0.75
C ASN A 177 3.99 -3.48 -1.38
N SER A 178 3.64 -3.51 -2.66
CA SER A 178 3.04 -4.69 -3.30
C SER A 178 3.78 -5.04 -4.57
N LEU A 179 4.49 -6.17 -4.55
CA LEU A 179 5.31 -6.64 -5.65
C LEU A 179 4.81 -8.02 -6.11
N ILE A 180 4.41 -8.12 -7.37
CA ILE A 180 4.08 -9.40 -8.00
C ILE A 180 5.39 -10.10 -8.35
N THR A 181 5.54 -11.32 -7.90
CA THR A 181 6.65 -12.23 -8.25
C THR A 181 6.16 -13.29 -9.21
N GLU A 182 7.02 -13.71 -10.14
CA GLU A 182 6.78 -14.86 -10.99
C GLU A 182 7.89 -15.91 -10.79
N LYS A 183 7.48 -17.12 -10.50
CA LYS A 183 8.37 -18.28 -10.37
C LYS A 183 7.69 -19.51 -10.97
N ASP A 184 8.39 -20.22 -11.86
CA ASP A 184 7.89 -21.44 -12.51
C ASP A 184 6.51 -21.27 -13.18
N GLY A 185 6.27 -20.10 -13.80
CA GLY A 185 5.01 -19.75 -14.47
C GLY A 185 3.85 -19.49 -13.52
N LYS A 186 4.12 -19.29 -12.23
CA LYS A 186 3.14 -18.97 -11.20
C LYS A 186 3.44 -17.60 -10.58
N LEU A 187 2.38 -16.85 -10.33
CA LEU A 187 2.42 -15.56 -9.68
C LEU A 187 2.28 -15.71 -8.17
N GLY A 188 3.02 -14.90 -7.45
CA GLY A 188 2.93 -14.66 -6.02
C GLY A 188 2.95 -13.16 -5.72
N LEU A 189 2.82 -12.80 -4.46
CA LEU A 189 2.91 -11.42 -3.98
C LEU A 189 3.84 -11.36 -2.77
N VAL A 190 4.73 -10.38 -2.79
CA VAL A 190 5.59 -10.05 -1.64
C VAL A 190 5.43 -8.57 -1.29
N ASP A 191 5.75 -8.21 -0.05
CA ASP A 191 5.89 -6.83 0.35
C ASP A 191 7.26 -6.24 -0.04
N ASP A 192 7.47 -4.95 0.19
CA ASP A 192 8.71 -4.23 -0.15
C ASP A 192 9.91 -4.60 0.75
N ILE A 193 9.71 -5.38 1.80
CA ILE A 193 10.78 -5.94 2.63
C ILE A 193 11.01 -7.45 2.41
N GLY A 194 10.35 -8.03 1.39
CA GLY A 194 10.56 -9.41 0.95
C GLY A 194 9.73 -10.46 1.67
N ASN A 195 8.75 -10.10 2.51
CA ASN A 195 7.84 -11.08 3.10
C ASN A 195 6.86 -11.60 2.06
N ILE A 196 6.70 -12.91 1.98
CA ILE A 196 5.71 -13.54 1.10
C ILE A 196 4.31 -13.30 1.70
N VAL A 197 3.47 -12.59 0.96
CA VAL A 197 2.06 -12.35 1.26
C VAL A 197 1.20 -13.44 0.60
N ILE A 198 1.44 -13.70 -0.69
CA ILE A 198 0.77 -14.76 -1.46
C ILE A 198 1.86 -15.63 -2.10
N PRO A 199 1.88 -16.93 -1.87
CA PRO A 199 2.86 -17.81 -2.48
C PRO A 199 2.68 -17.91 -4.01
N ASN A 200 3.74 -18.32 -4.73
CA ASN A 200 3.71 -18.49 -6.19
C ASN A 200 2.88 -19.72 -6.60
N GLU A 201 1.58 -19.62 -6.55
CA GLU A 201 0.63 -20.70 -6.81
C GLU A 201 -0.44 -20.34 -7.85
N TYR A 202 -0.58 -19.06 -8.19
CA TYR A 202 -1.68 -18.54 -9.01
C TYR A 202 -1.24 -18.15 -10.43
N LYS A 203 -2.17 -18.22 -11.37
CA LYS A 203 -2.00 -17.69 -12.74
C LYS A 203 -2.37 -16.21 -12.85
N SER A 204 -3.15 -15.70 -11.89
CA SER A 204 -3.61 -14.31 -11.86
C SER A 204 -3.63 -13.80 -10.44
N ILE A 205 -3.09 -12.61 -10.24
CA ILE A 205 -3.20 -11.81 -9.01
C ILE A 205 -3.55 -10.38 -9.44
N LYS A 206 -4.62 -9.82 -8.87
CA LYS A 206 -5.06 -8.45 -9.13
C LYS A 206 -5.47 -7.80 -7.82
N PRO A 207 -5.24 -6.50 -7.62
CA PRO A 207 -5.76 -5.83 -6.44
C PRO A 207 -7.30 -5.82 -6.46
N LEU A 208 -7.90 -5.91 -5.27
CA LEU A 208 -9.35 -5.80 -5.10
C LEU A 208 -9.80 -4.33 -5.16
N GLY A 209 -9.00 -3.43 -4.62
CA GLY A 209 -9.23 -1.99 -4.62
C GLY A 209 -7.94 -1.21 -4.85
N ASN A 210 -7.79 -0.04 -4.22
CA ASN A 210 -6.69 0.89 -4.46
C ASN A 210 -5.58 0.85 -3.39
N LYS A 211 -5.73 0.00 -2.38
CA LYS A 211 -4.78 -0.16 -1.28
C LYS A 211 -4.49 -1.64 -1.04
N TYR A 212 -3.28 -1.95 -0.58
CA TYR A 212 -2.89 -3.34 -0.31
C TYR A 212 -3.72 -3.98 0.81
N GLU A 213 -4.18 -3.19 1.80
CA GLU A 213 -5.02 -3.66 2.91
C GLU A 213 -6.40 -4.15 2.45
N GLU A 214 -6.85 -3.73 1.27
CA GLU A 214 -8.14 -4.11 0.70
C GLU A 214 -8.13 -5.53 0.12
N GLY A 215 -6.94 -6.14 -0.04
CA GLY A 215 -6.76 -7.52 -0.48
C GLY A 215 -6.59 -7.69 -1.98
N PHE A 216 -6.44 -8.95 -2.39
CA PHE A 216 -6.11 -9.32 -3.76
C PHE A 216 -7.00 -10.45 -4.27
N ILE A 217 -7.49 -10.28 -5.49
CA ILE A 217 -8.18 -11.32 -6.26
C ILE A 217 -7.11 -12.28 -6.79
N VAL A 218 -7.21 -13.55 -6.45
CA VAL A 218 -6.29 -14.59 -6.89
C VAL A 218 -7.03 -15.67 -7.65
N GLY A 219 -6.38 -16.30 -8.62
CA GLY A 219 -7.04 -17.38 -9.34
C GLY A 219 -6.16 -18.16 -10.32
N ASN A 220 -6.67 -19.33 -10.64
CA ASN A 220 -6.20 -20.20 -11.72
C ASN A 220 -7.33 -20.37 -12.76
N GLU A 221 -8.26 -21.30 -12.54
CA GLU A 221 -9.49 -21.46 -13.34
C GLU A 221 -10.68 -20.78 -12.66
N LYS A 222 -10.66 -20.72 -11.35
CA LYS A 222 -11.63 -20.02 -10.51
C LYS A 222 -10.89 -19.00 -9.64
N TYR A 223 -11.62 -18.00 -9.16
CA TYR A 223 -11.11 -16.88 -8.43
C TYR A 223 -11.59 -16.85 -6.99
N GLY A 224 -10.75 -16.35 -6.11
CA GLY A 224 -11.01 -16.06 -4.70
C GLY A 224 -10.34 -14.74 -4.29
N VAL A 225 -10.37 -14.42 -3.01
CA VAL A 225 -9.75 -13.23 -2.44
C VAL A 225 -8.89 -13.61 -1.24
N ILE A 226 -7.67 -13.10 -1.22
CA ILE A 226 -6.72 -13.21 -0.12
C ILE A 226 -6.46 -11.80 0.43
N ASN A 227 -6.58 -11.64 1.74
CA ASN A 227 -6.25 -10.43 2.45
C ASN A 227 -4.74 -10.26 2.62
N TRP A 228 -4.30 -9.04 2.93
CA TRP A 228 -2.89 -8.74 3.20
C TRP A 228 -2.30 -9.54 4.37
N ASP A 229 -3.11 -9.85 5.38
CA ASP A 229 -2.72 -10.70 6.52
C ASP A 229 -2.64 -12.19 6.20
N LYS A 230 -2.76 -12.55 4.91
CA LYS A 230 -2.73 -13.92 4.35
C LYS A 230 -4.01 -14.73 4.64
N SER A 231 -5.01 -14.16 5.28
CA SER A 231 -6.29 -14.83 5.47
C SER A 231 -7.08 -14.92 4.18
N VAL A 232 -7.83 -15.99 4.00
CA VAL A 232 -8.70 -16.18 2.85
C VAL A 232 -10.03 -15.49 3.12
N ALA A 233 -10.29 -14.38 2.40
CA ALA A 233 -11.56 -13.67 2.47
C ALA A 233 -12.65 -14.37 1.64
N LEU A 234 -12.29 -14.94 0.47
CA LEU A 234 -13.15 -15.78 -0.34
C LEU A 234 -12.36 -16.96 -0.91
N GLU A 235 -12.92 -18.16 -0.80
CA GLU A 235 -12.40 -19.37 -1.43
C GLU A 235 -12.39 -19.25 -2.96
N THR A 236 -11.43 -19.92 -3.62
CA THR A 236 -11.27 -19.92 -5.08
C THR A 236 -12.33 -20.79 -5.78
N LYS A 237 -13.56 -20.32 -5.86
CA LYS A 237 -14.69 -21.03 -6.45
C LYS A 237 -15.52 -20.22 -7.46
N TYR A 238 -15.26 -18.92 -7.59
CA TYR A 238 -16.04 -18.01 -8.43
C TYR A 238 -15.49 -17.96 -9.86
N GLU A 239 -16.37 -17.76 -10.84
CA GLU A 239 -16.02 -17.61 -12.26
C GLU A 239 -15.33 -16.29 -12.53
N GLU A 240 -15.74 -15.25 -11.81
CA GLU A 240 -15.20 -13.90 -11.90
C GLU A 240 -15.43 -13.16 -10.58
N ILE A 241 -14.52 -12.26 -10.24
CA ILE A 241 -14.66 -11.31 -9.13
C ILE A 241 -14.32 -9.92 -9.67
N LYS A 242 -15.19 -8.93 -9.42
CA LYS A 242 -14.93 -7.55 -9.81
C LYS A 242 -13.90 -6.92 -8.86
N PRO A 243 -12.95 -6.12 -9.38
CA PRO A 243 -12.01 -5.36 -8.55
C PRO A 243 -12.72 -4.14 -7.93
N ILE A 244 -13.66 -4.41 -7.02
CA ILE A 244 -14.45 -3.41 -6.29
C ILE A 244 -14.33 -3.76 -4.81
N TYR A 245 -13.72 -2.86 -4.05
CA TYR A 245 -13.67 -2.98 -2.60
C TYR A 245 -15.02 -2.54 -2.00
N GLY A 246 -15.62 -3.40 -1.20
CA GLY A 246 -16.93 -3.19 -0.61
C GLY A 246 -16.98 -3.50 0.89
N ASP A 247 -15.87 -3.31 1.61
CA ASP A 247 -15.76 -3.56 3.06
C ASP A 247 -16.31 -4.92 3.47
N GLY A 248 -15.67 -5.99 2.97
CA GLY A 248 -16.06 -7.38 3.21
C GLY A 248 -17.27 -7.87 2.39
N LYS A 249 -17.66 -7.10 1.36
CA LYS A 249 -18.64 -7.51 0.34
C LYS A 249 -17.98 -7.56 -1.03
N PHE A 250 -18.22 -8.62 -1.79
CA PHE A 250 -17.54 -8.92 -3.04
C PHE A 250 -18.56 -9.12 -4.15
N VAL A 251 -18.31 -8.51 -5.29
CA VAL A 251 -19.12 -8.71 -6.50
C VAL A 251 -18.57 -9.90 -7.27
N VAL A 252 -19.31 -11.00 -7.29
CA VAL A 252 -18.84 -12.27 -7.84
C VAL A 252 -19.80 -12.82 -8.88
N LYS A 253 -19.27 -13.61 -9.83
CA LYS A 253 -20.05 -14.40 -10.77
C LYS A 253 -19.95 -15.88 -10.41
N GLN A 254 -21.08 -16.52 -10.29
CA GLN A 254 -21.18 -17.95 -10.03
C GLN A 254 -22.42 -18.52 -10.75
N ASP A 255 -22.28 -19.68 -11.39
CA ASP A 255 -23.31 -20.34 -12.19
C ASP A 255 -23.94 -19.39 -13.24
N GLY A 256 -23.05 -18.60 -13.89
CA GLY A 256 -23.40 -17.60 -14.90
C GLY A 256 -24.09 -16.34 -14.37
N LYS A 257 -24.37 -16.22 -13.08
CA LYS A 257 -25.08 -15.09 -12.47
C LYS A 257 -24.17 -14.22 -11.61
N TRP A 258 -24.36 -12.92 -11.72
CA TRP A 258 -23.76 -11.94 -10.83
C TRP A 258 -24.51 -11.86 -9.50
N LYS A 259 -23.79 -11.76 -8.43
CA LYS A 259 -24.30 -11.55 -7.08
C LYS A 259 -23.25 -10.85 -6.21
N ILE A 260 -23.66 -10.35 -5.06
CA ILE A 260 -22.76 -9.88 -4.01
C ILE A 260 -22.71 -10.96 -2.95
N VAL A 261 -21.53 -11.25 -2.42
CA VAL A 261 -21.34 -12.17 -1.28
C VAL A 261 -20.54 -11.47 -0.19
N ASP A 262 -20.77 -11.83 1.07
CA ASP A 262 -19.93 -11.40 2.18
C ASP A 262 -18.91 -12.49 2.56
N THR A 263 -18.05 -12.18 3.50
CA THR A 263 -17.03 -13.11 4.01
C THR A 263 -17.60 -14.39 4.65
N SER A 264 -18.88 -14.39 5.06
CA SER A 264 -19.58 -15.59 5.55
C SER A 264 -20.11 -16.47 4.41
N GLY A 265 -20.06 -15.99 3.16
CA GLY A 265 -20.64 -16.65 2.00
C GLY A 265 -22.12 -16.37 1.77
N LYS A 266 -22.74 -15.47 2.56
CA LYS A 266 -24.13 -15.05 2.36
C LYS A 266 -24.25 -14.25 1.06
N SER A 267 -25.24 -14.60 0.23
CA SER A 267 -25.52 -13.97 -1.08
C SER A 267 -26.55 -12.86 -0.97
N TYR A 268 -26.37 -11.82 -1.77
CA TYR A 268 -27.24 -10.66 -1.92
C TYR A 268 -27.43 -10.33 -3.39
N LEU A 269 -28.57 -9.78 -3.77
CA LEU A 269 -28.91 -9.23 -5.09
C LEU A 269 -28.65 -10.19 -6.26
N GLU A 270 -28.73 -11.50 -6.05
CA GLU A 270 -28.44 -12.51 -7.09
C GLU A 270 -29.33 -12.31 -8.33
N GLY A 271 -28.69 -12.12 -9.50
CA GLY A 271 -29.37 -11.92 -10.80
C GLY A 271 -30.16 -10.61 -10.90
N LYS A 272 -29.99 -9.67 -9.96
CA LYS A 272 -30.72 -8.39 -9.97
C LYS A 272 -30.06 -7.32 -10.80
N PHE A 273 -28.80 -7.50 -11.20
CA PHE A 273 -28.00 -6.54 -11.94
C PHE A 273 -27.09 -7.23 -12.99
N ASP A 274 -26.65 -6.47 -13.97
CA ASP A 274 -25.67 -6.89 -14.97
C ASP A 274 -24.26 -6.48 -14.56
N ASN A 275 -24.13 -5.36 -13.81
CA ASN A 275 -22.87 -4.84 -13.33
C ASN A 275 -23.07 -4.07 -12.01
N VAL A 276 -21.98 -3.88 -11.27
CA VAL A 276 -21.89 -3.00 -10.11
C VAL A 276 -20.82 -1.96 -10.41
N LYS A 277 -21.10 -0.69 -10.12
CA LYS A 277 -20.13 0.40 -10.24
C LYS A 277 -19.39 0.63 -8.93
N SER A 278 -20.11 0.59 -7.82
CA SER A 278 -19.53 0.78 -6.47
C SER A 278 -20.43 0.18 -5.39
N ILE A 279 -19.80 -0.10 -4.24
CA ILE A 279 -20.47 -0.43 -2.98
C ILE A 279 -19.99 0.59 -1.95
N ASP A 280 -20.92 1.27 -1.30
CA ASP A 280 -20.65 2.24 -0.23
C ASP A 280 -21.56 1.95 0.95
N GLY A 281 -21.01 1.32 1.98
CA GLY A 281 -21.76 0.83 3.12
C GLY A 281 -22.87 -0.13 2.73
N GLU A 282 -24.13 0.30 2.90
CA GLU A 282 -25.30 -0.47 2.49
C GLU A 282 -25.77 -0.17 1.06
N ASN A 283 -25.30 0.91 0.43
CA ASN A 283 -25.72 1.33 -0.88
C ASN A 283 -24.87 0.68 -1.98
N VAL A 284 -25.53 0.29 -3.05
CA VAL A 284 -24.91 -0.33 -4.22
C VAL A 284 -25.36 0.41 -5.48
N VAL A 285 -24.42 0.96 -6.23
CA VAL A 285 -24.68 1.48 -7.56
C VAL A 285 -24.66 0.31 -8.54
N ILE A 286 -25.83 -0.09 -8.99
CA ILE A 286 -26.01 -1.19 -9.95
C ILE A 286 -26.24 -0.66 -11.36
N GLN A 287 -25.87 -1.48 -12.35
CA GLN A 287 -26.27 -1.29 -13.73
C GLN A 287 -27.17 -2.44 -14.17
N LYS A 288 -28.27 -2.14 -14.86
CA LYS A 288 -29.16 -3.11 -15.47
C LYS A 288 -29.64 -2.59 -16.81
N ASN A 289 -29.55 -3.42 -17.86
CA ASN A 289 -29.91 -3.04 -19.23
C ASN A 289 -29.23 -1.72 -19.68
N GLY A 290 -27.95 -1.53 -19.29
CA GLY A 290 -27.18 -0.34 -19.65
C GLY A 290 -27.49 0.92 -18.86
N LYS A 291 -28.44 0.91 -17.92
CA LYS A 291 -28.79 2.06 -17.07
C LYS A 291 -28.40 1.83 -15.62
N TYR A 292 -28.03 2.92 -14.94
CA TYR A 292 -27.61 2.91 -13.55
C TYR A 292 -28.76 3.26 -12.60
N GLY A 293 -28.74 2.68 -11.43
CA GLY A 293 -29.60 2.95 -10.29
C GLY A 293 -28.90 2.67 -8.97
N VAL A 294 -29.57 2.96 -7.86
CA VAL A 294 -29.05 2.69 -6.51
C VAL A 294 -30.03 1.78 -5.79
N THR A 295 -29.50 0.72 -5.22
CA THR A 295 -30.25 -0.18 -4.32
C THR A 295 -29.48 -0.36 -3.02
N THR A 296 -30.17 -0.77 -1.94
CA THR A 296 -29.45 -1.24 -0.74
C THR A 296 -28.95 -2.68 -0.98
N ILE A 297 -28.00 -3.11 -0.16
CA ILE A 297 -27.54 -4.51 -0.16
C ILE A 297 -28.69 -5.49 0.13
N ALA A 298 -29.70 -5.06 0.90
CA ALA A 298 -30.92 -5.83 1.17
C ALA A 298 -31.90 -5.88 0.00
N GLY A 299 -31.68 -5.09 -1.06
CA GLY A 299 -32.51 -5.06 -2.28
C GLY A 299 -33.60 -4.00 -2.30
N GLU A 300 -33.58 -3.02 -1.39
CA GLU A 300 -34.49 -1.88 -1.41
C GLU A 300 -34.01 -0.87 -2.46
N THR A 301 -34.87 -0.53 -3.44
CA THR A 301 -34.56 0.46 -4.47
C THR A 301 -34.57 1.87 -3.88
N LYS A 302 -33.45 2.57 -3.99
CA LYS A 302 -33.30 4.00 -3.62
C LYS A 302 -33.44 4.90 -4.84
N LEU A 303 -32.86 4.50 -5.97
CA LEU A 303 -33.01 5.16 -7.25
C LEU A 303 -33.26 4.09 -8.33
N GLU A 304 -34.28 4.31 -9.15
CA GLU A 304 -34.60 3.42 -10.27
C GLU A 304 -33.43 3.33 -11.29
N THR A 305 -33.27 2.17 -11.92
CA THR A 305 -32.27 1.95 -12.98
C THR A 305 -32.67 2.62 -14.28
N LYS A 306 -32.49 3.93 -14.38
CA LYS A 306 -32.86 4.75 -15.55
C LYS A 306 -31.81 5.80 -15.95
N TYR A 307 -30.75 5.98 -15.16
CA TYR A 307 -29.76 7.02 -15.37
C TYR A 307 -28.62 6.53 -16.28
N GLU A 308 -28.04 7.45 -17.08
CA GLU A 308 -26.87 7.15 -17.93
C GLU A 308 -25.61 6.90 -17.11
N ASP A 309 -25.46 7.63 -16.00
CA ASP A 309 -24.40 7.44 -15.03
C ASP A 309 -24.81 7.94 -13.63
N ILE A 310 -24.11 7.47 -12.59
CA ILE A 310 -24.26 7.91 -11.20
C ILE A 310 -22.86 8.05 -10.64
N THR A 311 -22.51 9.26 -10.12
CA THR A 311 -21.27 9.55 -9.42
C THR A 311 -21.58 10.08 -8.02
N TYR A 312 -20.73 9.71 -7.06
CA TYR A 312 -20.68 10.38 -5.77
C TYR A 312 -19.71 11.56 -5.88
N THR A 313 -20.11 12.69 -5.34
CA THR A 313 -19.29 13.90 -5.21
C THR A 313 -18.86 14.06 -3.77
#